data_86bd5c52cd66ff6efa49cde77d3f95b6
#
_entry.id   86bd5c52cd66ff6efa49cde77d3f95b6
#
_cell.length_a   1.000
_cell.length_b   1.000
_cell.length_c   1.000
_cell.angle_alpha   90.00
_cell.angle_beta   90.00
_cell.angle_gamma   90.00
#
_symmetry.space_group_name_H-M   'P 1'
#
loop_
_entity.id
_entity.type
_entity.pdbx_description
1 polymer ?
#
loop_
_entity_poly.entity_id
_entity_poly.type
_entity_poly.pdbx_seq_one_letter_code
_entity_poly.pdbx_strand_id
1 'polypeptide(L)'
;MLNVARYDVFKLSEAVLAGQPARVQRMLDGLQAEGEAEVLVHWALAEDIRALKRVKDAMAAGKPLPMALRENRIWGPRERLFERVLPRLGDATTARLLHAAHVVDGIVKGLKAPDWPADGWQALQRLAMQLCRACMPTPPRPR
;
A
#
# COMPACT_ATOMS: atom_id res chain seq x y z
N MET A 1 6.76 -25.57 -5.21
CA MET A 1 5.84 -24.94 -6.17
C MET A 1 5.79 -23.42 -5.94
N LEU A 2 6.00 -22.67 -6.99
CA LEU A 2 5.90 -21.21 -6.87
C LEU A 2 4.46 -20.80 -6.59
N ASN A 3 4.29 -19.94 -5.58
CA ASN A 3 2.99 -19.37 -5.31
C ASN A 3 2.79 -18.14 -6.21
N VAL A 4 2.12 -18.35 -7.35
CA VAL A 4 1.90 -17.31 -8.35
C VAL A 4 1.10 -16.15 -7.78
N ALA A 5 0.10 -16.42 -6.94
CA ALA A 5 -0.71 -15.39 -6.30
C ALA A 5 0.14 -14.46 -5.42
N ARG A 6 1.07 -15.03 -4.65
CA ARG A 6 1.97 -14.25 -3.80
C ARG A 6 2.90 -13.38 -4.65
N TYR A 7 3.40 -13.91 -5.75
CA TYR A 7 4.21 -13.14 -6.69
C TYR A 7 3.43 -11.95 -7.25
N ASP A 8 2.18 -12.18 -7.65
CA ASP A 8 1.33 -11.13 -8.23
C ASP A 8 1.03 -10.01 -7.23
N VAL A 9 0.79 -10.33 -5.95
CA VAL A 9 0.57 -9.27 -4.95
C VAL A 9 1.85 -8.51 -4.62
N PHE A 10 3.03 -9.12 -4.73
CA PHE A 10 4.30 -8.39 -4.62
C PHE A 10 4.48 -7.42 -5.78
N LYS A 11 4.09 -7.81 -6.99
CA LYS A 11 4.13 -6.93 -8.15
C LYS A 11 3.14 -5.77 -8.00
N LEU A 12 1.96 -6.05 -7.45
CA LEU A 12 1.00 -5.01 -7.11
C LEU A 12 1.59 -4.00 -6.13
N SER A 13 2.23 -4.49 -5.06
CA SER A 13 2.89 -3.64 -4.07
C SER A 13 3.92 -2.72 -4.73
N GLU A 14 4.77 -3.26 -5.61
CA GLU A 14 5.75 -2.44 -6.32
C GLU A 14 5.09 -1.34 -7.16
N ALA A 15 4.02 -1.64 -7.87
CA ALA A 15 3.31 -0.66 -8.69
C ALA A 15 2.68 0.44 -7.86
N VAL A 16 2.11 0.08 -6.71
CA VAL A 16 1.51 1.03 -5.77
C VAL A 16 2.57 1.97 -5.21
N LEU A 17 3.67 1.42 -4.69
CA LEU A 17 4.76 2.21 -4.11
C LEU A 17 5.48 3.06 -5.16
N ALA A 18 5.51 2.61 -6.40
CA ALA A 18 6.08 3.38 -7.52
C ALA A 18 5.15 4.52 -7.99
N GLY A 19 3.91 4.58 -7.49
CA GLY A 19 2.98 5.63 -7.86
C GLY A 19 2.47 5.52 -9.29
N GLN A 20 2.15 4.31 -9.75
CA GLN A 20 1.74 4.01 -11.12
C GLN A 20 0.27 3.58 -11.16
N PRO A 21 -0.69 4.53 -11.11
CA PRO A 21 -2.11 4.18 -10.92
C PRO A 21 -2.70 3.32 -12.03
N ALA A 22 -2.34 3.56 -13.30
CA ALA A 22 -2.88 2.75 -14.39
C ALA A 22 -2.42 1.30 -14.30
N ARG A 23 -1.16 1.08 -13.91
CA ARG A 23 -0.63 -0.27 -13.70
C ARG A 23 -1.30 -0.95 -12.52
N VAL A 24 -1.51 -0.22 -11.41
CA VAL A 24 -2.22 -0.72 -10.24
C VAL A 24 -3.62 -1.20 -10.62
N GLN A 25 -4.35 -0.40 -11.40
CA GLN A 25 -5.70 -0.77 -11.83
C GLN A 25 -5.70 -2.05 -12.67
N ARG A 26 -4.80 -2.14 -13.64
CA ARG A 26 -4.69 -3.35 -14.48
C ARG A 26 -4.37 -4.59 -13.66
N MET A 27 -3.49 -4.46 -12.67
CA MET A 27 -3.10 -5.59 -11.82
C MET A 27 -4.25 -6.03 -10.91
N LEU A 28 -5.00 -5.08 -10.35
CA LEU A 28 -6.17 -5.40 -9.54
C LEU A 28 -7.25 -6.08 -10.37
N ASP A 29 -7.51 -5.57 -11.58
CA ASP A 29 -8.48 -6.20 -12.49
C ASP A 29 -8.07 -7.64 -12.83
N GLY A 30 -6.78 -7.86 -13.06
CA GLY A 30 -6.24 -9.19 -13.31
C GLY A 30 -6.41 -10.15 -12.15
N LEU A 31 -6.09 -9.68 -10.93
CA LEU A 31 -6.24 -10.48 -9.72
C LEU A 31 -7.71 -10.86 -9.48
N GLN A 32 -8.62 -9.93 -9.69
CA GLN A 32 -10.05 -10.18 -9.58
C GLN A 32 -10.52 -11.20 -10.62
N ALA A 33 -10.08 -11.04 -11.88
CA ALA A 33 -10.46 -11.95 -12.96
C ALA A 33 -9.94 -13.37 -12.74
N GLU A 34 -8.78 -13.52 -12.10
CA GLU A 34 -8.22 -14.82 -11.75
C GLU A 34 -8.87 -15.44 -10.50
N GLY A 35 -9.77 -14.72 -9.85
CA GLY A 35 -10.44 -15.21 -8.65
C GLY A 35 -9.57 -15.23 -7.40
N GLU A 36 -8.60 -14.32 -7.34
CA GLU A 36 -7.71 -14.25 -6.19
C GLU A 36 -8.46 -13.85 -4.92
N ALA A 37 -7.97 -14.28 -3.77
CA ALA A 37 -8.61 -13.97 -2.48
C ALA A 37 -8.44 -12.50 -2.12
N GLU A 38 -9.54 -11.82 -1.83
CA GLU A 38 -9.54 -10.42 -1.40
C GLU A 38 -8.66 -10.19 -0.17
N VAL A 39 -8.68 -11.13 0.78
CA VAL A 39 -7.88 -11.02 2.01
C VAL A 39 -6.38 -11.01 1.73
N LEU A 40 -5.92 -11.70 0.69
CA LEU A 40 -4.52 -11.70 0.31
C LEU A 40 -4.11 -10.33 -0.25
N VAL A 41 -4.94 -9.75 -1.10
CA VAL A 41 -4.68 -8.43 -1.67
C VAL A 41 -4.69 -7.36 -0.55
N HIS A 42 -5.67 -7.44 0.34
CA HIS A 42 -5.74 -6.55 1.50
C HIS A 42 -4.47 -6.66 2.35
N TRP A 43 -4.04 -7.88 2.64
CA TRP A 43 -2.84 -8.10 3.45
C TRP A 43 -1.63 -7.38 2.85
N ALA A 44 -1.43 -7.50 1.53
CA ALA A 44 -0.28 -6.89 0.86
C ALA A 44 -0.32 -5.36 0.99
N LEU A 45 -1.47 -4.74 0.73
CA LEU A 45 -1.62 -3.29 0.82
C LEU A 45 -1.47 -2.80 2.27
N ALA A 46 -2.11 -3.46 3.21
CA ALA A 46 -2.06 -3.09 4.63
C ALA A 46 -0.65 -3.25 5.19
N GLU A 47 0.07 -4.30 4.79
CA GLU A 47 1.45 -4.51 5.25
C GLU A 47 2.38 -3.40 4.75
N ASP A 48 2.20 -2.94 3.50
CA ASP A 48 2.97 -1.81 3.00
C ASP A 48 2.73 -0.55 3.84
N ILE A 49 1.48 -0.26 4.17
CA ILE A 49 1.13 0.90 4.99
C ILE A 49 1.76 0.77 6.39
N ARG A 50 1.63 -0.41 7.00
CA ARG A 50 2.21 -0.65 8.34
C ARG A 50 3.73 -0.56 8.32
N ALA A 51 4.38 -1.11 7.29
CA ALA A 51 5.83 -1.05 7.17
C ALA A 51 6.31 0.39 7.00
N LEU A 52 5.63 1.18 6.17
CA LEU A 52 5.94 2.60 6.02
C LEU A 52 5.84 3.33 7.36
N LYS A 53 4.79 3.06 8.12
CA LYS A 53 4.60 3.66 9.45
C LYS A 53 5.73 3.28 10.41
N ARG A 54 6.08 1.99 10.46
CA ARG A 54 7.15 1.51 11.34
C ARG A 54 8.50 2.16 11.00
N VAL A 55 8.82 2.29 9.71
CA VAL A 55 10.07 2.92 9.29
C VAL A 55 10.07 4.41 9.64
N LYS A 56 8.95 5.11 9.40
CA LYS A 56 8.83 6.52 9.80
C LYS A 56 9.03 6.70 11.31
N ASP A 57 8.40 5.86 12.11
CA ASP A 57 8.51 5.94 13.57
C ASP A 57 9.94 5.68 14.03
N ALA A 58 10.62 4.69 13.43
CA ALA A 58 12.01 4.40 13.75
C ALA A 58 12.91 5.58 13.43
N MET A 59 12.71 6.25 12.29
CA MET A 59 13.48 7.43 11.91
C MET A 59 13.20 8.60 12.86
N ALA A 60 11.95 8.79 13.26
CA ALA A 60 11.58 9.83 14.21
C ALA A 60 12.23 9.60 15.57
N ALA A 61 12.48 8.34 15.93
CA ALA A 61 13.18 7.96 17.14
C ALA A 61 14.72 8.04 17.02
N GLY A 62 15.22 8.49 15.87
CA GLY A 62 16.64 8.73 15.64
C GLY A 62 17.39 7.62 14.89
N LYS A 63 16.71 6.57 14.42
CA LYS A 63 17.38 5.53 13.65
C LYS A 63 17.71 6.01 12.24
N PRO A 64 18.93 5.72 11.74
CA PRO A 64 19.23 5.97 10.33
C PRO A 64 18.32 5.15 9.42
N LEU A 65 17.96 5.72 8.27
CA LEU A 65 17.08 5.06 7.31
C LEU A 65 17.54 3.65 6.92
N PRO A 66 18.83 3.42 6.57
CA PRO A 66 19.25 2.06 6.20
C PRO A 66 19.02 1.03 7.31
N MET A 67 19.23 1.40 8.57
CA MET A 67 18.98 0.52 9.70
C MET A 67 17.48 0.25 9.87
N ALA A 68 16.65 1.29 9.79
CA ALA A 68 15.20 1.16 9.92
C ALA A 68 14.63 0.24 8.82
N LEU A 69 15.13 0.36 7.60
CA LEU A 69 14.71 -0.50 6.49
C LEU A 69 15.08 -1.97 6.77
N ARG A 70 16.32 -2.23 7.18
CA ARG A 70 16.77 -3.61 7.46
C ARG A 70 16.01 -4.26 8.61
N GLU A 71 15.78 -3.52 9.68
CA GLU A 71 15.04 -4.03 10.84
C GLU A 71 13.59 -4.37 10.48
N ASN A 72 13.03 -3.71 9.49
CA ASN A 72 11.68 -3.97 9.02
C ASN A 72 11.64 -4.89 7.80
N ARG A 73 12.78 -5.54 7.49
CA ARG A 73 12.92 -6.52 6.40
C ARG A 73 12.54 -5.94 5.04
N ILE A 74 12.92 -4.69 4.82
CA ILE A 74 12.76 -4.02 3.53
C ILE A 74 14.09 -4.11 2.81
N TRP A 75 14.14 -4.86 1.72
CA TRP A 75 15.34 -5.03 0.91
C TRP A 75 15.00 -5.16 -0.57
N GLY A 76 16.04 -5.15 -1.41
CA GLY A 76 15.91 -5.22 -2.85
C GLY A 76 15.27 -3.97 -3.43
N PRO A 77 14.45 -4.09 -4.47
CA PRO A 77 13.79 -2.94 -5.11
C PRO A 77 12.92 -2.12 -4.17
N ARG A 78 12.38 -2.74 -3.11
CA ARG A 78 11.54 -2.06 -2.15
C ARG A 78 12.28 -0.99 -1.36
N GLU A 79 13.60 -1.15 -1.14
CA GLU A 79 14.40 -0.13 -0.45
C GLU A 79 14.30 1.22 -1.13
N ARG A 80 14.52 1.25 -2.44
CA ARG A 80 14.46 2.50 -3.21
C ARG A 80 13.05 3.08 -3.25
N LEU A 81 12.05 2.21 -3.34
CA LEU A 81 10.66 2.66 -3.31
C LEU A 81 10.33 3.31 -1.97
N PHE A 82 10.71 2.68 -0.87
CA PHE A 82 10.51 3.25 0.46
C PHE A 82 11.27 4.57 0.63
N GLU A 83 12.52 4.64 0.21
CA GLU A 83 13.32 5.86 0.28
C GLU A 83 12.64 7.03 -0.42
N ARG A 84 12.03 6.78 -1.58
CA ARG A 84 11.34 7.84 -2.34
C ARG A 84 10.00 8.24 -1.73
N VAL A 85 9.28 7.27 -1.16
CA VAL A 85 7.93 7.49 -0.63
C VAL A 85 7.96 8.17 0.73
N LEU A 86 8.87 7.78 1.61
CA LEU A 86 8.88 8.24 3.00
C LEU A 86 8.85 9.76 3.16
N PRO A 87 9.65 10.55 2.41
CA PRO A 87 9.59 12.01 2.55
C PRO A 87 8.26 12.62 2.09
N ARG A 88 7.49 11.90 1.28
CA ARG A 88 6.20 12.38 0.75
C ARG A 88 5.03 12.10 1.68
N LEU A 89 5.23 11.22 2.68
CA LEU A 89 4.18 10.81 3.60
C LEU A 89 4.21 11.64 4.89
N GLY A 90 3.25 12.54 5.02
CA GLY A 90 3.02 13.22 6.29
C GLY A 90 2.29 12.32 7.28
N ASP A 91 2.34 12.67 8.55
CA ASP A 91 1.72 11.88 9.62
C ASP A 91 0.20 11.76 9.46
N ALA A 92 -0.46 12.83 9.04
CA ALA A 92 -1.91 12.82 8.82
C ALA A 92 -2.30 11.87 7.69
N THR A 93 -1.55 11.87 6.59
CA THR A 93 -1.80 10.95 5.46
C THR A 93 -1.59 9.51 5.90
N THR A 94 -0.51 9.24 6.63
CA THR A 94 -0.22 7.90 7.15
C THR A 94 -1.35 7.41 8.07
N ALA A 95 -1.85 8.27 8.95
CA ALA A 95 -2.96 7.92 9.84
C ALA A 95 -4.23 7.60 9.05
N ARG A 96 -4.54 8.39 8.00
CA ARG A 96 -5.69 8.12 7.13
C ARG A 96 -5.57 6.79 6.40
N LEU A 97 -4.36 6.46 5.92
CA LEU A 97 -4.11 5.19 5.23
C LEU A 97 -4.27 4.00 6.18
N LEU A 98 -3.77 4.11 7.41
CA LEU A 98 -3.96 3.06 8.43
C LEU A 98 -5.43 2.85 8.74
N HIS A 99 -6.19 3.94 8.89
CA HIS A 99 -7.62 3.86 9.12
C HIS A 99 -8.36 3.22 7.93
N ALA A 100 -8.02 3.64 6.72
CA ALA A 100 -8.61 3.06 5.50
C ALA A 100 -8.33 1.56 5.39
N ALA A 101 -7.10 1.14 5.70
CA ALA A 101 -6.74 -0.27 5.71
C ALA A 101 -7.58 -1.06 6.71
N HIS A 102 -7.83 -0.50 7.89
CA HIS A 102 -8.68 -1.10 8.90
C HIS A 102 -10.14 -1.24 8.42
N VAL A 103 -10.67 -0.19 7.80
CA VAL A 103 -12.04 -0.22 7.25
C VAL A 103 -12.17 -1.31 6.19
N VAL A 104 -11.21 -1.36 5.26
CA VAL A 104 -11.25 -2.35 4.16
C VAL A 104 -11.08 -3.77 4.68
N ASP A 105 -10.30 -3.96 5.74
CA ASP A 105 -10.21 -5.27 6.40
C ASP A 105 -11.60 -5.79 6.78
N GLY A 106 -12.42 -4.93 7.39
CA GLY A 106 -13.78 -5.28 7.73
C GLY A 106 -14.64 -5.61 6.51
N ILE A 107 -14.52 -4.79 5.45
CA ILE A 107 -15.33 -4.97 4.24
C ILE A 107 -15.03 -6.31 3.56
N VAL A 108 -13.75 -6.68 3.42
CA VAL A 108 -13.39 -7.97 2.79
C VAL A 108 -13.81 -9.16 3.65
N LYS A 109 -14.14 -8.94 4.91
CA LYS A 109 -14.66 -9.96 5.82
C LYS A 109 -16.18 -9.92 5.96
N GLY A 110 -16.86 -9.10 5.14
CA GLY A 110 -18.31 -9.05 5.07
C GLY A 110 -18.97 -7.94 5.88
N LEU A 111 -18.20 -7.07 6.54
CA LEU A 111 -18.75 -5.93 7.25
C LEU A 111 -19.03 -4.78 6.30
N LYS A 112 -19.88 -3.85 6.71
CA LYS A 112 -20.18 -2.65 5.95
C LYS A 112 -19.62 -1.43 6.68
N ALA A 113 -19.22 -0.43 5.92
CA ALA A 113 -18.73 0.84 6.48
C ALA A 113 -19.42 1.99 5.76
N PRO A 114 -19.87 3.05 6.51
CA PRO A 114 -20.44 4.24 5.88
C PRO A 114 -19.46 4.86 4.89
N ASP A 115 -19.99 5.33 3.76
CA ASP A 115 -19.25 6.02 2.70
C ASP A 115 -18.22 5.16 1.96
N TRP A 116 -18.23 3.85 2.19
CA TRP A 116 -17.36 2.91 1.50
C TRP A 116 -18.16 1.93 0.64
N PRO A 117 -17.61 1.47 -0.50
CA PRO A 117 -18.27 0.43 -1.28
C PRO A 117 -18.47 -0.83 -0.44
N ALA A 118 -19.61 -1.49 -0.62
CA ALA A 118 -19.86 -2.77 0.03
C ALA A 118 -19.08 -3.91 -0.63
N ASP A 119 -18.79 -3.78 -1.93
CA ASP A 119 -18.01 -4.78 -2.67
C ASP A 119 -16.54 -4.72 -2.27
N GLY A 120 -15.98 -5.88 -1.91
CA GLY A 120 -14.60 -5.96 -1.44
C GLY A 120 -13.58 -5.50 -2.47
N TRP A 121 -13.76 -5.88 -3.75
CA TRP A 121 -12.83 -5.46 -4.80
C TRP A 121 -12.86 -3.97 -5.04
N GLN A 122 -14.04 -3.34 -4.98
CA GLN A 122 -14.15 -1.88 -5.10
C GLN A 122 -13.48 -1.19 -3.91
N ALA A 123 -13.65 -1.73 -2.70
CA ALA A 123 -12.98 -1.19 -1.52
C ALA A 123 -11.46 -1.33 -1.61
N LEU A 124 -10.98 -2.48 -2.09
CA LEU A 124 -9.55 -2.70 -2.33
C LEU A 124 -8.97 -1.73 -3.36
N GLN A 125 -9.72 -1.48 -4.44
CA GLN A 125 -9.30 -0.50 -5.45
C GLN A 125 -9.16 0.89 -4.84
N ARG A 126 -10.12 1.30 -4.01
CA ARG A 126 -10.05 2.61 -3.35
C ARG A 126 -8.83 2.69 -2.44
N LEU A 127 -8.58 1.66 -1.63
CA LEU A 127 -7.42 1.62 -0.73
C LEU A 127 -6.11 1.69 -1.52
N ALA A 128 -5.99 0.87 -2.57
CA ALA A 128 -4.80 0.84 -3.41
C ALA A 128 -4.54 2.20 -4.06
N MET A 129 -5.60 2.86 -4.54
CA MET A 129 -5.46 4.17 -5.17
C MET A 129 -5.12 5.27 -4.17
N GLN A 130 -5.66 5.22 -2.96
CA GLN A 130 -5.27 6.16 -1.91
C GLN A 130 -3.79 6.03 -1.58
N LEU A 131 -3.30 4.81 -1.41
CA LEU A 131 -1.88 4.58 -1.16
C LEU A 131 -1.03 4.99 -2.36
N CYS A 132 -1.41 4.61 -3.55
CA CYS A 132 -0.70 4.94 -4.78
C CYS A 132 -0.54 6.46 -4.95
N ARG A 133 -1.61 7.22 -4.74
CA ARG A 133 -1.58 8.69 -4.82
C ARG A 133 -0.65 9.29 -3.78
N ALA A 134 -0.65 8.75 -2.57
CA ALA A 134 0.26 9.20 -1.52
C ALA A 134 1.72 8.94 -1.88
N CYS A 135 1.99 7.92 -2.69
CA CYS A 135 3.33 7.58 -3.16
C CYS A 135 3.78 8.39 -4.37
N MET A 136 2.86 9.08 -5.04
CA MET A 136 3.19 9.87 -6.23
C MET A 136 3.97 11.13 -5.84
N PRO A 137 4.89 11.60 -6.71
CA PRO A 137 5.56 12.86 -6.45
C PRO A 137 4.56 14.00 -6.37
N THR A 138 4.81 14.95 -5.46
CA THR A 138 4.00 16.15 -5.37
C THR A 138 4.16 16.96 -6.67
N PRO A 139 3.05 17.37 -7.33
CA PRO A 139 3.15 18.21 -8.52
C PRO A 139 3.86 19.52 -8.20
N PRO A 140 4.66 20.09 -9.14
CA PRO A 140 5.24 21.38 -8.90
C PRO A 140 4.16 22.43 -8.69
N ARG A 141 4.40 23.35 -7.73
CA ARG A 141 3.44 24.42 -7.46
C ARG A 141 3.32 25.31 -8.68
N PRO A 142 2.11 25.68 -9.11
CA PRO A 142 1.95 26.66 -10.18
C PRO A 142 2.59 27.99 -9.75
N ARG A 143 3.29 28.58 -10.66
CA ARG A 143 3.88 29.91 -10.43
C ARG A 143 2.82 30.97 -10.49
#